data_9623dcac5abbdbf976ee4946d43bbcd5
#
_entry.id   9623dcac5abbdbf976ee4946d43bbcd5
#
_cell.length_a   1.000
_cell.length_b   1.000
_cell.length_c   1.000
_cell.angle_alpha   90.00
_cell.angle_beta   90.00
_cell.angle_gamma   90.00
#
_symmetry.space_group_name_H-M   'P 1'
#
loop_
_entity.id
_entity.type
_entity.pdbx_description
1 polymer ?
#
loop_
_entity_poly.entity_id
_entity_poly.type
_entity_poly.pdbx_seq_one_letter_code
_entity_poly.pdbx_strand_id
1 'polypeptide(L)'
;MNGNTSSKINETVSWVGKWTFVLAAAGSAVGLGNIWGFPYKAGTEGGGAFVLIYLLCILAVGLPIMMAEIMIGRRARKSPVNAMKTAAIDSGQTGKWQAVGWGGLISGILILSFYSVIAGICLNYIIIAAFPTPDISSLEQFNIVTASPSRLLFWHSIFIALNIIIISAGVIGGIERMVRLLMP
;
A
#
# COMPACT_ATOMS: atom_id res chain seq x y z
N MET A 1 39.32 -8.28 -28.69
CA MET A 1 37.88 -8.37 -28.66
C MET A 1 37.48 -8.89 -27.28
N ASN A 2 37.28 -8.03 -26.32
CA ASN A 2 36.77 -8.41 -25.00
C ASN A 2 35.62 -7.50 -24.67
N GLY A 3 34.44 -8.13 -24.69
CA GLY A 3 33.16 -7.49 -24.53
C GLY A 3 32.90 -6.99 -23.14
N ASN A 4 32.50 -5.78 -23.12
CA ASN A 4 32.04 -4.99 -22.02
C ASN A 4 30.56 -5.37 -21.69
N THR A 5 30.35 -6.49 -20.98
CA THR A 5 29.00 -7.00 -20.66
C THR A 5 28.64 -6.96 -19.16
N SER A 6 29.49 -6.33 -18.32
CA SER A 6 29.31 -6.39 -16.86
C SER A 6 28.76 -5.12 -16.20
N SER A 7 28.37 -4.07 -16.95
CA SER A 7 28.00 -2.77 -16.33
C SER A 7 26.50 -2.45 -16.26
N LYS A 8 25.60 -3.39 -16.63
CA LYS A 8 24.15 -3.11 -16.67
C LYS A 8 23.32 -3.58 -15.46
N ILE A 9 23.94 -4.05 -14.40
CA ILE A 9 23.18 -4.72 -13.32
C ILE A 9 22.88 -3.78 -12.11
N ASN A 10 23.31 -2.53 -12.11
CA ASN A 10 23.15 -1.64 -10.96
C ASN A 10 22.51 -0.27 -11.26
N GLU A 11 21.62 -0.17 -12.23
CA GLU A 11 20.73 1.00 -12.27
C GLU A 11 19.67 0.83 -11.19
N THR A 12 19.90 1.43 -10.03
CA THR A 12 18.87 1.57 -9.01
C THR A 12 17.72 2.37 -9.61
N VAL A 13 16.60 1.69 -9.84
CA VAL A 13 15.37 2.31 -10.34
C VAL A 13 15.00 3.45 -9.38
N SER A 14 15.06 4.69 -9.87
CA SER A 14 14.69 5.89 -9.13
C SER A 14 13.42 6.50 -9.74
N TRP A 15 12.61 7.14 -8.92
CA TRP A 15 11.42 7.87 -9.38
C TRP A 15 11.81 9.01 -10.32
N VAL A 16 11.09 9.19 -11.43
CA VAL A 16 11.37 10.21 -12.44
C VAL A 16 11.16 11.63 -11.90
N GLY A 17 10.36 11.80 -10.84
CA GLY A 17 10.10 13.12 -10.26
C GLY A 17 9.77 13.11 -8.78
N LYS A 18 10.08 14.19 -8.09
CA LYS A 18 9.74 14.38 -6.66
C LYS A 18 8.23 14.31 -6.43
N TRP A 19 7.43 14.91 -7.28
CA TRP A 19 5.99 14.91 -7.19
C TRP A 19 5.38 13.53 -7.39
N THR A 20 5.90 12.73 -8.30
CA THR A 20 5.44 11.36 -8.52
C THR A 20 5.70 10.48 -7.29
N PHE A 21 6.86 10.67 -6.64
CA PHE A 21 7.15 10.00 -5.37
C PHE A 21 6.17 10.42 -4.26
N VAL A 22 5.90 11.72 -4.12
CA VAL A 22 4.94 12.24 -3.12
C VAL A 22 3.54 11.70 -3.37
N LEU A 23 3.09 11.69 -4.63
CA LEU A 23 1.77 11.13 -4.99
C LEU A 23 1.71 9.62 -4.74
N ALA A 24 2.77 8.88 -5.05
CA ALA A 24 2.83 7.45 -4.76
C ALA A 24 2.79 7.18 -3.25
N ALA A 25 3.54 7.95 -2.46
CA ALA A 25 3.53 7.85 -1.01
C ALA A 25 2.17 8.22 -0.41
N ALA A 26 1.55 9.30 -0.88
CA ALA A 26 0.21 9.71 -0.47
C ALA A 26 -0.83 8.64 -0.85
N GLY A 27 -0.78 8.12 -2.09
CA GLY A 27 -1.70 7.09 -2.57
C GLY A 27 -1.58 5.77 -1.82
N SER A 28 -0.37 5.38 -1.44
CA SER A 28 -0.17 4.18 -0.60
C SER A 28 -0.71 4.36 0.82
N ALA A 29 -0.80 5.60 1.30
CA ALA A 29 -1.33 5.93 2.62
C ALA A 29 -2.86 6.05 2.64
N VAL A 30 -3.50 6.36 1.49
CA VAL A 30 -4.96 6.46 1.38
C VAL A 30 -5.55 5.06 1.27
N GLY A 31 -6.35 4.67 2.25
CA GLY A 31 -7.01 3.37 2.30
C GLY A 31 -8.35 3.44 3.00
N LEU A 32 -9.02 2.30 3.12
CA LEU A 32 -10.30 2.17 3.81
C LEU A 32 -10.28 2.71 5.25
N GLY A 33 -9.15 2.58 5.93
CA GLY A 33 -8.95 3.15 7.26
C GLY A 33 -9.16 4.67 7.28
N ASN A 34 -8.64 5.37 6.28
CA ASN A 34 -8.70 6.82 6.23
C ASN A 34 -10.05 7.32 5.70
N ILE A 35 -10.64 6.62 4.73
CA ILE A 35 -11.86 7.04 4.06
C ILE A 35 -13.10 6.68 4.90
N TRP A 36 -13.10 5.53 5.53
CA TRP A 36 -14.24 5.03 6.30
C TRP A 36 -13.98 4.92 7.79
N GLY A 37 -12.91 4.22 8.19
CA GLY A 37 -12.64 3.90 9.59
C GLY A 37 -12.33 5.13 10.44
N PHE A 38 -11.52 6.06 9.94
CA PHE A 38 -11.15 7.27 10.67
C PHE A 38 -12.34 8.23 10.87
N PRO A 39 -13.15 8.59 9.85
CA PRO A 39 -14.33 9.41 10.05
C PRO A 39 -15.36 8.78 10.99
N TYR A 40 -15.56 7.46 10.90
CA TYR A 40 -16.44 6.74 11.80
C TYR A 40 -15.96 6.86 13.26
N LYS A 41 -14.68 6.57 13.53
CA LYS A 41 -14.11 6.70 14.87
C LYS A 41 -14.12 8.15 15.36
N ALA A 42 -13.80 9.10 14.51
CA ALA A 42 -13.87 10.51 14.87
C ALA A 42 -15.29 10.91 15.31
N GLY A 43 -16.33 10.40 14.65
CA GLY A 43 -17.71 10.65 15.02
C GLY A 43 -18.14 9.99 16.32
N THR A 44 -17.66 8.78 16.64
CA THR A 44 -18.05 7.99 17.82
C THR A 44 -17.21 8.25 19.07
N GLU A 45 -15.93 8.63 18.91
CA GLU A 45 -14.94 8.68 19.99
C GLU A 45 -14.59 10.12 20.45
N GLY A 46 -15.49 11.08 20.24
CA GLY A 46 -15.30 12.45 20.76
C GLY A 46 -15.01 13.52 19.72
N GLY A 47 -15.23 13.27 18.44
CA GLY A 47 -15.21 14.26 17.38
C GLY A 47 -13.86 14.99 17.26
N GLY A 48 -13.91 16.32 17.39
CA GLY A 48 -12.73 17.17 17.25
C GLY A 48 -11.59 16.88 18.25
N ALA A 49 -11.91 16.48 19.48
CA ALA A 49 -10.92 16.11 20.49
C ALA A 49 -10.12 14.89 20.07
N PHE A 50 -10.80 13.86 19.54
CA PHE A 50 -10.15 12.67 18.97
C PHE A 50 -9.20 13.04 17.83
N VAL A 51 -9.64 13.90 16.90
CA VAL A 51 -8.81 14.36 15.77
C VAL A 51 -7.57 15.10 16.25
N LEU A 52 -7.70 15.94 17.27
CA LEU A 52 -6.59 16.71 17.82
C LEU A 52 -5.53 15.80 18.47
N ILE A 53 -5.97 14.83 19.30
CA ILE A 53 -5.07 13.84 19.92
C ILE A 53 -4.40 13.00 18.84
N TYR A 54 -5.13 12.59 17.82
CA TYR A 54 -4.60 11.83 16.68
C TYR A 54 -3.50 12.60 15.95
N LEU A 55 -3.69 13.89 15.69
CA LEU A 55 -2.66 14.74 15.08
C LEU A 55 -1.41 14.86 15.96
N LEU A 56 -1.58 15.03 17.26
CA LEU A 56 -0.45 15.04 18.19
C LEU A 56 0.32 13.72 18.18
N CYS A 57 -0.37 12.59 18.15
CA CYS A 57 0.25 11.26 18.04
C CYS A 57 1.01 11.10 16.71
N ILE A 58 0.45 11.58 15.59
CA ILE A 58 1.17 11.56 14.29
C ILE A 58 2.46 12.39 14.38
N LEU A 59 2.41 13.59 14.95
CA LEU A 59 3.59 14.44 15.06
C LEU A 59 4.64 13.85 16.01
N ALA A 60 4.22 13.28 17.14
CA ALA A 60 5.12 12.79 18.17
C ALA A 60 5.70 11.40 17.85
N VAL A 61 4.94 10.53 17.20
CA VAL A 61 5.30 9.12 16.98
C VAL A 61 5.38 8.79 15.49
N GLY A 62 4.38 9.15 14.72
CA GLY A 62 4.29 8.79 13.30
C GLY A 62 5.40 9.41 12.45
N LEU A 63 5.64 10.71 12.61
CA LEU A 63 6.69 11.42 11.86
C LEU A 63 8.10 10.89 12.13
N PRO A 64 8.55 10.72 13.39
CA PRO A 64 9.87 10.15 13.66
C PRO A 64 10.06 8.75 13.10
N ILE A 65 9.05 7.89 13.20
CA ILE A 65 9.11 6.52 12.65
C ILE A 65 9.24 6.58 11.13
N MET A 66 8.39 7.34 10.45
CA MET A 66 8.44 7.50 9.00
C MET A 66 9.79 8.05 8.52
N MET A 67 10.35 9.02 9.24
CA MET A 67 11.68 9.56 8.91
C MET A 67 12.77 8.50 9.06
N ALA A 68 12.72 7.68 10.10
CA ALA A 68 13.67 6.59 10.32
C ALA A 68 13.58 5.54 9.20
N GLU A 69 12.38 5.14 8.80
CA GLU A 69 12.15 4.18 7.70
C GLU A 69 12.70 4.71 6.37
N ILE A 70 12.40 5.96 6.03
CA ILE A 70 12.91 6.61 4.81
C ILE A 70 14.43 6.69 4.83
N MET A 71 15.03 7.03 5.97
CA MET A 71 16.49 7.11 6.11
C MET A 71 17.15 5.75 5.90
N ILE A 72 16.63 4.69 6.51
CA ILE A 72 17.14 3.33 6.34
C ILE A 72 17.03 2.89 4.88
N GLY A 73 15.86 3.09 4.26
CA GLY A 73 15.62 2.76 2.86
C GLY A 73 16.56 3.50 1.90
N ARG A 74 16.75 4.80 2.10
CA ARG A 74 17.65 5.63 1.26
C ARG A 74 19.12 5.25 1.41
N ARG A 75 19.56 4.94 2.65
CA ARG A 75 20.94 4.54 2.93
C ARG A 75 21.25 3.17 2.36
N ALA A 76 20.38 2.20 2.56
CA ALA A 76 20.65 0.82 2.18
C ALA A 76 20.39 0.54 0.69
N ARG A 77 19.40 1.19 0.06
CA ARG A 77 18.94 0.97 -1.33
C ARG A 77 18.75 -0.52 -1.66
N LYS A 78 18.22 -1.28 -0.71
CA LYS A 78 18.01 -2.73 -0.78
C LYS A 78 16.57 -3.04 -0.37
N SER A 79 16.18 -4.31 -0.54
CA SER A 79 14.91 -4.79 0.01
C SER A 79 14.84 -4.59 1.53
N PRO A 80 13.64 -4.44 2.14
CA PRO A 80 13.49 -4.15 3.57
C PRO A 80 14.30 -5.10 4.48
N VAL A 81 14.30 -6.41 4.18
CA VAL A 81 15.07 -7.42 4.93
C VAL A 81 16.57 -7.14 4.87
N ASN A 82 17.09 -6.90 3.66
CA ASN A 82 18.50 -6.63 3.46
C ASN A 82 18.91 -5.23 3.94
N ALA A 83 17.99 -4.26 3.91
CA ALA A 83 18.21 -2.92 4.42
C ALA A 83 18.44 -2.96 5.94
N MET A 84 17.57 -3.66 6.67
CA MET A 84 17.71 -3.83 8.13
C MET A 84 18.98 -4.58 8.50
N LYS A 85 19.32 -5.65 7.76
CA LYS A 85 20.60 -6.39 7.96
C LYS A 85 21.80 -5.47 7.76
N THR A 86 21.84 -4.73 6.66
CA THR A 86 22.97 -3.83 6.34
C THR A 86 23.09 -2.72 7.38
N ALA A 87 21.99 -2.07 7.72
CA ALA A 87 21.99 -1.01 8.73
C ALA A 87 22.49 -1.50 10.10
N ALA A 88 22.11 -2.71 10.50
CA ALA A 88 22.58 -3.32 11.75
C ALA A 88 24.09 -3.56 11.73
N ILE A 89 24.60 -4.19 10.67
CA ILE A 89 26.03 -4.49 10.52
C ILE A 89 26.85 -3.20 10.48
N ASP A 90 26.42 -2.20 9.72
CA ASP A 90 27.08 -0.88 9.64
C ASP A 90 27.13 -0.15 10.99
N SER A 91 26.21 -0.48 11.90
CA SER A 91 26.15 0.07 13.25
C SER A 91 26.84 -0.84 14.30
N GLY A 92 27.62 -1.83 13.88
CA GLY A 92 28.31 -2.77 14.77
C GLY A 92 27.39 -3.79 15.48
N GLN A 93 26.15 -3.92 15.01
CA GLN A 93 25.15 -4.85 15.54
C GLN A 93 25.10 -6.16 14.76
N THR A 94 24.41 -7.16 15.34
CA THR A 94 24.27 -8.47 14.70
C THR A 94 23.30 -8.42 13.53
N GLY A 95 23.57 -9.18 12.44
CA GLY A 95 22.67 -9.30 11.30
C GLY A 95 21.29 -9.90 11.62
N LYS A 96 21.03 -10.33 12.87
CA LYS A 96 19.73 -10.85 13.34
C LYS A 96 18.60 -9.81 13.24
N TRP A 97 18.91 -8.51 13.19
CA TRP A 97 17.95 -7.43 12.97
C TRP A 97 17.20 -7.54 11.62
N GLN A 98 17.68 -8.36 10.69
CA GLN A 98 16.92 -8.73 9.50
C GLN A 98 15.52 -9.31 9.82
N ALA A 99 15.32 -9.88 11.01
CA ALA A 99 14.02 -10.40 11.45
C ALA A 99 12.92 -9.32 11.48
N VAL A 100 13.27 -8.07 11.76
CA VAL A 100 12.34 -6.93 11.68
C VAL A 100 11.85 -6.72 10.24
N GLY A 101 12.76 -6.81 9.27
CA GLY A 101 12.40 -6.74 7.85
C GLY A 101 11.51 -7.90 7.40
N TRP A 102 11.74 -9.12 7.90
CA TRP A 102 10.87 -10.27 7.67
C TRP A 102 9.49 -10.08 8.32
N GLY A 103 9.43 -9.54 9.53
CA GLY A 103 8.17 -9.19 10.20
C GLY A 103 7.34 -8.22 9.36
N GLY A 104 7.96 -7.17 8.81
CA GLY A 104 7.32 -6.23 7.90
C GLY A 104 6.79 -6.89 6.62
N LEU A 105 7.57 -7.79 6.02
CA LEU A 105 7.15 -8.53 4.82
C LEU A 105 5.92 -9.42 5.10
N ILE A 106 5.96 -10.19 6.18
CA ILE A 106 4.84 -11.06 6.58
C ILE A 106 3.59 -10.23 6.87
N SER A 107 3.72 -9.14 7.62
CA SER A 107 2.62 -8.22 7.89
C SER A 107 2.02 -7.67 6.59
N GLY A 108 2.87 -7.29 5.63
CA GLY A 108 2.43 -6.82 4.30
C GLY A 108 1.63 -7.87 3.54
N ILE A 109 2.05 -9.13 3.56
CA ILE A 109 1.32 -10.25 2.92
C ILE A 109 -0.05 -10.46 3.59
N LEU A 110 -0.10 -10.46 4.92
CA LEU A 110 -1.35 -10.61 5.67
C LEU A 110 -2.33 -9.46 5.39
N ILE A 111 -1.83 -8.24 5.36
CA ILE A 111 -2.64 -7.07 5.01
C ILE A 111 -3.14 -7.19 3.57
N LEU A 112 -2.28 -7.52 2.61
CA LEU A 112 -2.66 -7.66 1.21
C LEU A 112 -3.75 -8.72 1.01
N SER A 113 -3.67 -9.86 1.70
CA SER A 113 -4.67 -10.93 1.58
C SER A 113 -6.06 -10.46 2.02
N PHE A 114 -6.17 -9.65 3.07
CA PHE A 114 -7.42 -9.05 3.52
C PHE A 114 -7.89 -7.92 2.59
N TYR A 115 -7.01 -6.97 2.29
CA TYR A 115 -7.34 -5.81 1.46
C TYR A 115 -7.74 -6.16 0.03
N SER A 116 -7.14 -7.21 -0.54
CA SER A 116 -7.48 -7.62 -1.91
C SER A 116 -8.93 -8.12 -2.05
N VAL A 117 -9.47 -8.74 -1.01
CA VAL A 117 -10.90 -9.13 -0.98
C VAL A 117 -11.80 -7.89 -0.95
N ILE A 118 -11.49 -6.93 -0.07
CA ILE A 118 -12.26 -5.69 0.03
C ILE A 118 -12.16 -4.86 -1.24
N ALA A 119 -10.97 -4.77 -1.84
CA ALA A 119 -10.79 -4.10 -3.13
C ALA A 119 -11.59 -4.78 -4.25
N GLY A 120 -11.70 -6.11 -4.24
CA GLY A 120 -12.59 -6.85 -5.12
C GLY A 120 -14.07 -6.46 -4.92
N ILE A 121 -14.51 -6.33 -3.68
CA ILE A 121 -15.86 -5.83 -3.36
C ILE A 121 -16.06 -4.42 -3.92
N CYS A 122 -15.08 -3.51 -3.74
CA CYS A 122 -15.16 -2.16 -4.30
C CYS A 122 -15.29 -2.17 -5.82
N LEU A 123 -14.55 -3.02 -6.53
CA LEU A 123 -14.69 -3.18 -7.98
C LEU A 123 -16.10 -3.65 -8.38
N ASN A 124 -16.67 -4.60 -7.64
CA ASN A 124 -18.06 -5.02 -7.85
C ASN A 124 -19.04 -3.85 -7.66
N TYR A 125 -18.83 -3.03 -6.63
CA TYR A 125 -19.70 -1.87 -6.38
C TYR A 125 -19.62 -0.79 -7.46
N ILE A 126 -18.50 -0.64 -8.16
CA ILE A 126 -18.41 0.25 -9.32
C ILE A 126 -19.43 -0.17 -10.39
N ILE A 127 -19.54 -1.47 -10.67
CA ILE A 127 -20.51 -1.98 -11.66
C ILE A 127 -21.95 -1.84 -11.15
N ILE A 128 -22.18 -2.14 -9.86
CA ILE A 128 -23.50 -1.97 -9.24
C ILE A 128 -23.95 -0.52 -9.30
N ALA A 129 -23.05 0.42 -9.01
CA ALA A 129 -23.37 1.86 -9.06
C ALA A 129 -23.62 2.36 -10.48
N ALA A 130 -22.96 1.76 -11.49
CA ALA A 130 -23.20 2.06 -12.90
C ALA A 130 -24.57 1.55 -13.40
N PHE A 131 -25.07 0.44 -12.82
CA PHE A 131 -26.34 -0.18 -13.17
C PHE A 131 -27.19 -0.42 -11.90
N PRO A 132 -27.75 0.64 -11.29
CA PRO A 132 -28.47 0.50 -10.05
C PRO A 132 -29.77 -0.29 -10.23
N THR A 133 -30.06 -1.18 -9.27
CA THR A 133 -31.37 -1.86 -9.15
C THR A 133 -32.25 -1.05 -8.21
N PRO A 134 -33.36 -0.45 -8.68
CA PRO A 134 -34.12 0.56 -7.93
C PRO A 134 -34.76 0.07 -6.63
N ASP A 135 -35.02 -1.22 -6.50
CA ASP A 135 -35.86 -1.79 -5.44
C ASP A 135 -35.07 -2.45 -4.29
N ILE A 136 -33.72 -2.37 -4.30
CA ILE A 136 -32.87 -3.04 -3.30
C ILE A 136 -32.18 -2.00 -2.42
N SER A 137 -32.35 -2.12 -1.09
CA SER A 137 -31.64 -1.26 -0.13
C SER A 137 -30.12 -1.53 -0.16
N SER A 138 -29.32 -0.49 0.18
CA SER A 138 -27.85 -0.62 0.20
C SER A 138 -27.35 -1.72 1.14
N LEU A 139 -28.04 -1.94 2.27
CA LEU A 139 -27.71 -3.00 3.23
C LEU A 139 -28.00 -4.37 2.65
N GLU A 140 -29.14 -4.54 2.02
CA GLU A 140 -29.52 -5.81 1.38
C GLU A 140 -28.57 -6.15 0.22
N GLN A 141 -28.20 -5.17 -0.58
CA GLN A 141 -27.21 -5.31 -1.64
C GLN A 141 -25.85 -5.73 -1.10
N PHE A 142 -25.41 -5.13 0.01
CA PHE A 142 -24.17 -5.55 0.69
C PHE A 142 -24.22 -6.99 1.15
N ASN A 143 -25.33 -7.41 1.75
CA ASN A 143 -25.54 -8.79 2.20
C ASN A 143 -25.53 -9.77 1.00
N ILE A 144 -26.17 -9.45 -0.10
CA ILE A 144 -26.17 -10.27 -1.33
C ILE A 144 -24.74 -10.45 -1.88
N VAL A 145 -23.95 -9.37 -1.91
CA VAL A 145 -22.57 -9.42 -2.41
C VAL A 145 -21.68 -10.26 -1.50
N THR A 146 -21.77 -10.05 -0.18
CA THR A 146 -20.91 -10.72 0.80
C THR A 146 -21.32 -12.17 1.08
N ALA A 147 -22.58 -12.52 0.89
CA ALA A 147 -23.08 -13.89 1.03
C ALA A 147 -22.72 -14.81 -0.17
N SER A 148 -22.16 -14.28 -1.25
CA SER A 148 -21.82 -15.06 -2.44
C SER A 148 -20.31 -15.31 -2.57
N PRO A 149 -19.77 -16.46 -2.13
CA PRO A 149 -18.34 -16.76 -2.22
C PRO A 149 -17.79 -16.73 -3.64
N SER A 150 -18.56 -17.21 -4.61
CA SER A 150 -18.15 -17.22 -6.02
C SER A 150 -17.99 -15.81 -6.59
N ARG A 151 -18.88 -14.88 -6.22
CA ARG A 151 -18.80 -13.48 -6.63
C ARG A 151 -17.59 -12.80 -5.99
N LEU A 152 -17.35 -13.06 -4.70
CA LEU A 152 -16.17 -12.53 -4.00
C LEU A 152 -14.88 -13.04 -4.63
N LEU A 153 -14.75 -14.33 -4.90
CA LEU A 153 -13.58 -14.92 -5.55
C LEU A 153 -13.36 -14.36 -6.95
N PHE A 154 -14.41 -14.18 -7.73
CA PHE A 154 -14.32 -13.62 -9.07
C PHE A 154 -13.74 -12.21 -9.07
N TRP A 155 -14.29 -11.31 -8.26
CA TRP A 155 -13.82 -9.92 -8.17
C TRP A 155 -12.44 -9.80 -7.52
N HIS A 156 -12.16 -10.62 -6.50
CA HIS A 156 -10.84 -10.74 -5.93
C HIS A 156 -9.80 -11.15 -6.97
N SER A 157 -10.12 -12.16 -7.80
CA SER A 157 -9.23 -12.63 -8.87
C SER A 157 -8.97 -11.55 -9.92
N ILE A 158 -9.99 -10.77 -10.30
CA ILE A 158 -9.83 -9.63 -11.20
C ILE A 158 -8.89 -8.59 -10.58
N PHE A 159 -9.09 -8.24 -9.30
CA PHE A 159 -8.22 -7.28 -8.61
C PHE A 159 -6.77 -7.76 -8.58
N ILE A 160 -6.52 -9.03 -8.24
CA ILE A 160 -5.17 -9.61 -8.22
C ILE A 160 -4.56 -9.61 -9.63
N ALA A 161 -5.32 -9.98 -10.66
CA ALA A 161 -4.84 -9.96 -12.06
C ALA A 161 -4.43 -8.54 -12.49
N LEU A 162 -5.23 -7.52 -12.16
CA LEU A 162 -4.89 -6.11 -12.43
C LEU A 162 -3.59 -5.71 -11.73
N ASN A 163 -3.42 -6.08 -10.46
CA ASN A 163 -2.18 -5.82 -9.73
C ASN A 163 -0.97 -6.50 -10.37
N ILE A 164 -1.09 -7.77 -10.76
CA ILE A 164 -0.02 -8.50 -11.45
C ILE A 164 0.38 -7.79 -12.75
N ILE A 165 -0.58 -7.36 -13.55
CA ILE A 165 -0.33 -6.63 -14.80
C ILE A 165 0.42 -5.33 -14.53
N ILE A 166 -0.02 -4.53 -13.53
CA ILE A 166 0.61 -3.26 -13.19
C ILE A 166 2.05 -3.48 -12.69
N ILE A 167 2.25 -4.45 -11.78
CA ILE A 167 3.55 -4.73 -11.18
C ILE A 167 4.51 -5.34 -12.21
N SER A 168 4.03 -6.18 -13.13
CA SER A 168 4.85 -6.80 -14.18
C SER A 168 5.40 -5.77 -15.17
N ALA A 169 4.73 -4.64 -15.35
CA ALA A 169 5.22 -3.51 -16.15
C ALA A 169 6.34 -2.70 -15.45
N GLY A 170 6.70 -3.06 -14.22
CA GLY A 170 7.77 -2.46 -13.43
C GLY A 170 7.37 -1.14 -12.75
N VAL A 171 8.36 -0.52 -12.07
CA VAL A 171 8.11 0.70 -11.27
C VAL A 171 7.74 1.88 -12.16
N ILE A 172 8.53 2.15 -13.20
CA ILE A 172 8.35 3.33 -14.07
C ILE A 172 7.17 3.13 -15.04
N GLY A 173 7.12 1.97 -15.73
CA GLY A 173 6.08 1.68 -16.72
C GLY A 173 4.72 1.32 -16.14
N GLY A 174 4.71 0.69 -14.96
CA GLY A 174 3.51 0.22 -14.28
C GLY A 174 3.05 1.15 -13.17
N ILE A 175 3.73 1.10 -12.01
CA ILE A 175 3.29 1.78 -10.79
C ILE A 175 3.26 3.31 -10.99
N GLU A 176 4.34 3.89 -11.50
CA GLU A 176 4.43 5.34 -11.68
C GLU A 176 3.37 5.87 -12.67
N ARG A 177 3.14 5.13 -13.76
CA ARG A 177 2.12 5.49 -14.75
C ARG A 177 0.72 5.43 -14.16
N MET A 178 0.40 4.40 -13.37
CA MET A 178 -0.89 4.27 -12.69
C MET A 178 -1.09 5.35 -11.63
N VAL A 179 -0.06 5.68 -10.85
CA VAL A 179 -0.13 6.77 -9.87
C VAL A 179 -0.43 8.10 -10.56
N ARG A 180 0.23 8.41 -11.67
CA ARG A 180 -0.05 9.64 -12.43
C ARG A 180 -1.45 9.71 -13.00
N LEU A 181 -2.05 8.56 -13.34
CA LEU A 181 -3.39 8.49 -13.92
C LEU A 181 -4.49 8.55 -12.86
N LEU A 182 -4.29 7.90 -11.71
CA LEU A 182 -5.35 7.66 -10.72
C LEU A 182 -5.31 8.63 -9.52
N MET A 183 -4.21 9.39 -9.34
CA MET A 183 -4.03 10.23 -8.15
C MET A 183 -4.27 11.74 -8.32
N PRO A 184 -4.44 12.31 -9.54
CA PRO A 184 -4.80 13.71 -9.67
C PRO A 184 -6.19 14.02 -9.14
#